data_892ee5084e1afad8d6e179eb13c54ce2
#
_entry.id   892ee5084e1afad8d6e179eb13c54ce2
#
_cell.length_a   1.000
_cell.length_b   1.000
_cell.length_c   1.000
_cell.angle_alpha   90.00
_cell.angle_beta   90.00
_cell.angle_gamma   90.00
#
_symmetry.space_group_name_H-M   'P 1'
#
loop_
_entity.id
_entity.type
_entity.pdbx_description
1 polymer ?
#
loop_
_entity_poly.entity_id
_entity_poly.type
_entity_poly.pdbx_seq_one_letter_code
_entity_poly.pdbx_strand_id
1 'polypeptide(L)'
;MNIKILNLGGGFGIKYDSDDDPLTPAEYIKKTAEAVKEVAENRNINLPYLVFEPGRSIVAPAGITLYTVGGVKEIENIRTYVSIDGGMGDNPRYILYGAKYSAVIANTAGAEPIAPVTIAGKCCESGDLIQENIMMPEI
;
A
#
# COMPACT_ATOMS: atom_id res chain seq x y z
N MET A 1 13.50 32.82 14.96
CA MET A 1 14.28 31.76 14.24
C MET A 1 13.98 31.91 12.77
N ASN A 2 14.99 31.98 11.89
CA ASN A 2 14.77 32.14 10.45
C ASN A 2 15.06 30.81 9.76
N ILE A 3 14.00 30.03 9.51
CA ILE A 3 14.09 28.73 8.82
C ILE A 3 14.18 29.02 7.33
N LYS A 4 15.23 28.56 6.67
CA LYS A 4 15.43 28.73 5.22
C LYS A 4 14.85 27.57 4.41
N ILE A 5 14.90 26.37 4.96
CA ILE A 5 14.43 25.14 4.32
C ILE A 5 13.53 24.39 5.28
N LEU A 6 12.37 23.98 4.82
CA LEU A 6 11.43 23.13 5.53
C LEU A 6 11.24 21.84 4.73
N ASN A 7 11.83 20.76 5.22
CA ASN A 7 11.63 19.44 4.63
C ASN A 7 10.41 18.78 5.29
N LEU A 8 9.42 18.44 4.50
CA LEU A 8 8.16 17.83 4.92
C LEU A 8 8.14 16.31 4.71
N GLY A 9 9.25 15.76 4.23
CA GLY A 9 9.40 14.32 3.99
C GLY A 9 8.56 13.82 2.83
N GLY A 10 8.19 12.54 2.89
CA GLY A 10 7.38 11.86 1.90
C GLY A 10 5.94 11.64 2.36
N GLY A 11 5.46 10.39 2.22
CA GLY A 11 4.12 10.02 2.69
C GLY A 11 2.99 10.33 1.71
N PHE A 12 3.30 10.64 0.47
CA PHE A 12 2.29 10.79 -0.59
C PHE A 12 1.52 9.48 -0.75
N GLY A 13 0.20 9.56 -0.71
CA GLY A 13 -0.70 8.44 -0.91
C GLY A 13 -0.61 7.87 -2.33
N ILE A 14 -0.94 6.60 -2.46
CA ILE A 14 -1.15 5.95 -3.75
C ILE A 14 -2.45 5.15 -3.70
N LYS A 15 -3.01 4.88 -4.86
CA LYS A 15 -4.17 4.01 -4.98
C LYS A 15 -3.72 2.55 -4.99
N TYR A 16 -4.26 1.74 -4.05
CA TYR A 16 -4.04 0.29 -3.97
C TYR A 16 -5.25 -0.48 -4.48
N ASP A 17 -6.45 0.03 -4.23
CA ASP A 17 -7.70 -0.57 -4.71
C ASP A 17 -8.65 0.48 -5.30
N SER A 18 -9.84 0.05 -5.73
CA SER A 18 -10.84 0.93 -6.36
C SER A 18 -11.36 2.01 -5.42
N ASP A 19 -11.36 1.75 -4.13
CA ASP A 19 -11.96 2.61 -3.11
C ASP A 19 -11.00 3.71 -2.62
N ASP A 20 -9.73 3.58 -2.95
CA ASP A 20 -8.72 4.58 -2.61
C ASP A 20 -8.82 5.82 -3.50
N ASP A 21 -8.87 6.99 -2.88
CA ASP A 21 -8.83 8.30 -3.55
C ASP A 21 -7.79 9.23 -2.91
N PRO A 22 -6.50 8.92 -3.03
CA PRO A 22 -5.44 9.76 -2.49
C PRO A 22 -5.31 11.07 -3.27
N LEU A 23 -4.96 12.14 -2.58
CA LEU A 23 -4.59 13.39 -3.24
C LEU A 23 -3.45 13.15 -4.24
N THR A 24 -3.56 13.77 -5.40
CA THR A 24 -2.44 13.80 -6.33
C THR A 24 -1.24 14.53 -5.71
N PRO A 25 0.00 14.23 -6.13
CA PRO A 25 1.17 14.97 -5.66
C PRO A 25 1.03 16.49 -5.83
N ALA A 26 0.44 16.94 -6.93
CA ALA A 26 0.21 18.36 -7.19
C ALA A 26 -0.76 19.00 -6.18
N GLU A 27 -1.87 18.34 -5.88
CA GLU A 27 -2.84 18.80 -4.88
C GLU A 27 -2.26 18.81 -3.47
N TYR A 28 -1.51 17.77 -3.13
CA TYR A 28 -0.83 17.68 -1.84
C TYR A 28 0.17 18.83 -1.65
N ILE A 29 1.04 19.06 -2.64
CA ILE A 29 2.03 20.14 -2.62
C ILE A 29 1.34 21.50 -2.55
N LYS A 30 0.27 21.73 -3.34
CA LYS A 30 -0.49 22.97 -3.33
C LYS A 30 -1.08 23.26 -1.96
N LYS A 31 -1.83 22.33 -1.38
CA LYS A 31 -2.45 22.50 -0.05
C LYS A 31 -1.40 22.77 1.03
N THR A 32 -0.28 22.06 0.98
CA THR A 32 0.80 22.23 1.94
C THR A 32 1.48 23.60 1.80
N ALA A 33 1.73 24.03 0.57
CA ALA A 33 2.33 25.34 0.31
C ALA A 33 1.42 26.49 0.75
N GLU A 34 0.11 26.38 0.52
CA GLU A 34 -0.89 27.34 0.98
C GLU A 34 -0.90 27.43 2.52
N ALA A 35 -0.89 26.29 3.22
CA ALA A 35 -0.85 26.27 4.68
C ALA A 35 0.45 26.88 5.25
N VAL A 36 1.60 26.57 4.66
CA VAL A 36 2.88 27.15 5.09
C VAL A 36 2.91 28.67 4.85
N LYS A 37 2.35 29.12 3.73
CA LYS A 37 2.25 30.56 3.41
C LYS A 37 1.38 31.27 4.45
N GLU A 38 0.20 30.76 4.76
CA GLU A 38 -0.70 31.31 5.77
C GLU A 38 -0.02 31.43 7.12
N VAL A 39 0.67 30.38 7.59
CA VAL A 39 1.39 30.39 8.86
C VAL A 39 2.53 31.42 8.83
N ALA A 40 3.27 31.52 7.75
CA ALA A 40 4.37 32.48 7.61
C ALA A 40 3.87 33.93 7.68
N GLU A 41 2.77 34.23 6.99
CA GLU A 41 2.13 35.56 7.02
C GLU A 41 1.63 35.89 8.43
N ASN A 42 0.88 34.97 9.09
CA ASN A 42 0.34 35.16 10.43
C ASN A 42 1.42 35.31 11.52
N ARG A 43 2.59 34.73 11.30
CA ARG A 43 3.71 34.77 12.25
C ARG A 43 4.77 35.80 11.88
N ASN A 44 4.59 36.51 10.78
CA ASN A 44 5.56 37.49 10.24
C ASN A 44 6.99 36.88 10.11
N ILE A 45 7.07 35.70 9.52
CA ILE A 45 8.32 34.98 9.25
C ILE A 45 8.53 34.83 7.73
N ASN A 46 9.80 34.72 7.32
CA ASN A 46 10.11 34.51 5.94
C ASN A 46 9.63 33.15 5.44
N LEU A 47 9.13 33.08 4.21
CA LEU A 47 8.78 31.83 3.56
C LEU A 47 10.02 30.96 3.37
N PRO A 48 10.01 29.69 3.86
CA PRO A 48 11.09 28.76 3.58
C PRO A 48 10.94 28.13 2.18
N TYR A 49 12.03 27.59 1.66
CA TYR A 49 11.95 26.60 0.58
C TYR A 49 11.34 25.30 1.12
N LEU A 50 10.37 24.77 0.39
CA LEU A 50 9.76 23.47 0.73
C LEU A 50 10.51 22.35 0.02
N VAL A 51 10.83 21.31 0.76
CA VAL A 51 11.45 20.08 0.24
C VAL A 51 10.52 18.93 0.53
N PHE A 52 10.31 18.07 -0.46
CA PHE A 52 9.52 16.85 -0.35
C PHE A 52 10.37 15.64 -0.79
N GLU A 53 10.09 14.49 -0.22
CA GLU A 53 10.80 13.24 -0.49
C GLU A 53 9.82 12.15 -0.97
N PRO A 54 9.19 12.31 -2.15
CA PRO A 54 8.29 11.31 -2.69
C PRO A 54 9.09 10.04 -3.02
N GLY A 55 8.65 8.91 -2.49
CA GLY A 55 9.25 7.59 -2.76
C GLY A 55 8.25 6.68 -3.44
N ARG A 56 7.40 6.04 -2.62
CA ARG A 56 6.40 5.08 -3.10
C ARG A 56 5.48 5.65 -4.19
N SER A 57 5.05 6.88 -4.08
CA SER A 57 4.18 7.53 -5.07
C SER A 57 4.77 7.64 -6.47
N ILE A 58 6.09 7.51 -6.61
CA ILE A 58 6.75 7.56 -7.92
C ILE A 58 6.72 6.18 -8.60
N VAL A 59 6.94 5.10 -7.86
CA VAL A 59 7.25 3.78 -8.44
C VAL A 59 6.24 2.68 -8.11
N ALA A 60 5.42 2.85 -7.07
CA ALA A 60 4.57 1.75 -6.60
C ALA A 60 3.56 1.24 -7.64
N PRO A 61 2.93 2.09 -8.48
CA PRO A 61 2.01 1.60 -9.50
C PRO A 61 2.68 0.77 -10.60
N ALA A 62 4.02 0.86 -10.72
CA ALA A 62 4.80 0.10 -11.70
C ALA A 62 5.43 -1.18 -11.11
N GLY A 63 5.31 -1.38 -9.80
CA GLY A 63 5.88 -2.53 -9.10
C GLY A 63 4.90 -3.67 -8.94
N ILE A 64 5.35 -4.89 -9.12
CA ILE A 64 4.63 -6.12 -8.77
C ILE A 64 5.52 -7.00 -7.91
N THR A 65 4.91 -7.81 -7.04
CA THR A 65 5.59 -8.90 -6.34
C THR A 65 5.01 -10.21 -6.85
N LEU A 66 5.88 -11.12 -7.24
CA LEU A 66 5.51 -12.44 -7.73
C LEU A 66 5.80 -13.48 -6.66
N TYR A 67 4.82 -14.31 -6.35
CA TYR A 67 4.94 -15.43 -5.42
C TYR A 67 4.54 -16.73 -6.10
N THR A 68 5.11 -17.82 -5.61
CA THR A 68 4.72 -19.17 -6.02
C THR A 68 3.72 -19.73 -5.01
N VAL A 69 2.61 -20.26 -5.48
CA VAL A 69 1.65 -20.97 -4.63
C VAL A 69 2.25 -22.31 -4.22
N GLY A 70 2.37 -22.52 -2.92
CA GLY A 70 2.86 -23.77 -2.33
C GLY A 70 1.77 -24.81 -2.09
N GLY A 71 0.56 -24.35 -1.77
CA GLY A 71 -0.57 -25.22 -1.56
C GLY A 71 -1.85 -24.48 -1.21
N VAL A 72 -2.97 -25.16 -1.39
CA VAL A 72 -4.30 -24.66 -1.04
C VAL A 72 -4.88 -25.56 0.05
N LYS A 73 -5.39 -24.95 1.11
CA LYS A 73 -6.04 -25.66 2.22
C LYS A 73 -7.42 -25.07 2.46
N GLU A 74 -8.42 -25.84 2.15
CA GLU A 74 -9.79 -25.52 2.48
C GLU A 74 -10.14 -26.03 3.90
N ILE A 75 -10.75 -25.17 4.70
CA ILE A 75 -11.41 -25.50 5.95
C ILE A 75 -12.89 -25.25 5.74
N GLU A 76 -13.64 -26.33 5.62
CA GLU A 76 -15.06 -26.34 5.26
C GLU A 76 -15.85 -25.35 6.13
N ASN A 77 -16.66 -24.50 5.49
CA ASN A 77 -17.47 -23.46 6.12
C ASN A 77 -16.70 -22.40 6.94
N ILE A 78 -15.39 -22.34 6.85
CA ILE A 78 -14.57 -21.39 7.59
C ILE A 78 -13.76 -20.51 6.62
N ARG A 79 -12.79 -21.12 5.90
CA ARG A 79 -11.85 -20.34 5.09
C ARG A 79 -11.00 -21.23 4.18
N THR A 80 -10.66 -20.69 3.02
CA THR A 80 -9.65 -21.28 2.15
C THR A 80 -8.34 -20.48 2.27
N TYR A 81 -7.26 -21.16 2.62
CA TYR A 81 -5.92 -20.62 2.65
C TYR A 81 -5.15 -20.98 1.40
N VAL A 82 -4.44 -20.00 0.85
CA VAL A 82 -3.48 -20.16 -0.24
C VAL A 82 -2.10 -19.82 0.30
N SER A 83 -1.26 -20.81 0.50
CA SER A 83 0.12 -20.60 0.98
C SER A 83 1.03 -20.21 -0.16
N ILE A 84 1.94 -19.27 0.12
CA ILE A 84 2.92 -18.77 -0.84
C ILE A 84 4.35 -18.88 -0.29
N ASP A 85 5.33 -18.78 -1.18
CA ASP A 85 6.76 -18.82 -0.85
C ASP A 85 7.31 -17.49 -0.27
N GLY A 86 6.48 -16.43 -0.19
CA GLY A 86 6.75 -15.19 0.52
C GLY A 86 6.15 -15.12 1.91
N GLY A 87 5.99 -13.92 2.44
CA GLY A 87 5.36 -13.69 3.73
C GLY A 87 5.58 -12.30 4.31
N MET A 88 5.26 -12.11 5.57
CA MET A 88 5.37 -10.84 6.27
C MET A 88 6.79 -10.29 6.33
N GLY A 89 7.81 -11.11 6.15
CA GLY A 89 9.20 -10.68 6.14
C GLY A 89 9.57 -9.86 4.90
N ASP A 90 8.89 -10.07 3.79
CA ASP A 90 9.07 -9.31 2.54
C ASP A 90 7.90 -8.36 2.26
N ASN A 91 6.71 -8.65 2.78
CA ASN A 91 5.53 -7.80 2.62
C ASN A 91 4.75 -7.61 3.93
N PRO A 92 5.24 -6.77 4.86
CA PRO A 92 4.65 -6.60 6.18
C PRO A 92 3.43 -5.67 6.22
N ARG A 93 3.06 -5.04 5.12
CA ARG A 93 2.14 -3.91 5.16
C ARG A 93 0.71 -4.28 5.53
N TYR A 94 0.24 -5.47 5.13
CA TYR A 94 -1.08 -5.93 5.53
C TYR A 94 -1.19 -6.05 7.05
N ILE A 95 -0.20 -6.69 7.68
CA ILE A 95 -0.19 -6.90 9.13
C ILE A 95 0.00 -5.60 9.90
N LEU A 96 0.90 -4.72 9.44
CA LEU A 96 1.23 -3.49 10.14
C LEU A 96 0.18 -2.39 9.97
N TYR A 97 -0.48 -2.33 8.82
CA TYR A 97 -1.30 -1.17 8.43
C TYR A 97 -2.68 -1.55 7.89
N GLY A 98 -3.01 -2.85 7.80
CA GLY A 98 -4.24 -3.28 7.13
C GLY A 98 -4.28 -2.92 5.64
N ALA A 99 -3.10 -2.74 5.02
CA ALA A 99 -3.01 -2.30 3.63
C ALA A 99 -3.56 -3.37 2.71
N LYS A 100 -4.58 -3.03 1.93
CA LYS A 100 -5.14 -3.92 0.91
C LYS A 100 -4.25 -3.93 -0.33
N TYR A 101 -4.22 -5.06 -1.01
CA TYR A 101 -3.55 -5.26 -2.28
C TYR A 101 -4.52 -5.90 -3.28
N SER A 102 -4.30 -5.66 -4.55
CA SER A 102 -4.88 -6.48 -5.61
C SER A 102 -3.94 -7.65 -5.90
N ALA A 103 -4.52 -8.81 -6.13
CA ALA A 103 -3.76 -10.00 -6.51
C ALA A 103 -4.44 -10.67 -7.71
N VAL A 104 -3.63 -11.30 -8.54
CA VAL A 104 -4.09 -12.08 -9.70
C VAL A 104 -3.29 -13.37 -9.77
N ILE A 105 -3.88 -14.43 -10.30
CA ILE A 105 -3.15 -15.65 -10.65
C ILE A 105 -2.43 -15.40 -11.98
N ALA A 106 -1.11 -15.37 -11.96
CA ALA A 106 -0.31 -15.01 -13.15
C ALA A 106 -0.55 -15.95 -14.33
N ASN A 107 -0.80 -17.24 -14.06
CA ASN A 107 -1.07 -18.25 -15.09
C ASN A 107 -2.44 -18.07 -15.76
N THR A 108 -3.39 -17.44 -15.07
CA THR A 108 -4.77 -17.24 -15.52
C THR A 108 -5.24 -15.81 -15.23
N ALA A 109 -4.42 -14.82 -15.55
CA ALA A 109 -4.63 -13.42 -15.15
C ALA A 109 -5.97 -12.81 -15.61
N GLY A 110 -6.62 -13.37 -16.62
CA GLY A 110 -7.94 -12.94 -17.09
C GLY A 110 -9.10 -13.77 -16.55
N ALA A 111 -8.85 -14.72 -15.64
CA ALA A 111 -9.92 -15.55 -15.09
C ALA A 111 -10.77 -14.76 -14.07
N GLU A 112 -12.08 -15.00 -14.12
CA GLU A 112 -13.02 -14.35 -13.19
C GLU A 112 -12.84 -14.85 -11.75
N PRO A 113 -12.81 -13.96 -10.77
CA PRO A 113 -12.76 -14.33 -9.36
C PRO A 113 -14.06 -15.04 -8.94
N ILE A 114 -13.94 -16.21 -8.31
CA ILE A 114 -15.09 -17.05 -7.94
C ILE A 114 -15.27 -17.23 -6.43
N ALA A 115 -14.21 -17.14 -5.65
CA ALA A 115 -14.28 -17.41 -4.22
C ALA A 115 -13.30 -16.54 -3.40
N PRO A 116 -13.66 -16.18 -2.15
CA PRO A 116 -12.74 -15.50 -1.27
C PRO A 116 -11.69 -16.47 -0.72
N VAL A 117 -10.43 -16.05 -0.75
CA VAL A 117 -9.30 -16.78 -0.17
C VAL A 117 -8.49 -15.90 0.77
N THR A 118 -7.68 -16.52 1.62
CA THR A 118 -6.68 -15.85 2.44
C THR A 118 -5.30 -16.26 1.97
N ILE A 119 -4.50 -15.29 1.54
CA ILE A 119 -3.13 -15.52 1.13
C ILE A 119 -2.25 -15.49 2.38
N ALA A 120 -1.64 -16.63 2.69
CA ALA A 120 -0.79 -16.82 3.86
C ALA A 120 0.67 -17.05 3.45
N GLY A 121 1.58 -16.49 4.23
CA GLY A 121 3.00 -16.66 4.03
C GLY A 121 3.53 -18.00 4.55
N LYS A 122 4.84 -18.17 4.48
CA LYS A 122 5.57 -19.39 4.82
C LYS A 122 6.08 -19.44 6.27
N CYS A 123 5.94 -18.36 7.02
CA CYS A 123 6.45 -18.30 8.39
C CYS A 123 5.51 -19.05 9.35
N CYS A 124 6.07 -19.66 10.39
CA CYS A 124 5.31 -20.32 11.44
C CYS A 124 4.74 -19.27 12.44
N GLU A 125 3.91 -18.35 11.93
CA GLU A 125 3.31 -17.24 12.66
C GLU A 125 1.88 -17.04 12.17
N SER A 126 0.92 -16.99 13.10
CA SER A 126 -0.50 -16.85 12.76
C SER A 126 -0.83 -15.53 12.04
N GLY A 127 -0.03 -14.51 12.24
CA GLY A 127 -0.12 -13.22 11.58
C GLY A 127 0.60 -13.15 10.22
N ASP A 128 1.21 -14.23 9.73
CA ASP A 128 1.89 -14.22 8.43
C ASP A 128 0.90 -14.27 7.26
N LEU A 129 0.18 -13.17 7.11
CA LEU A 129 -0.86 -12.98 6.11
C LEU A 129 -0.47 -11.84 5.15
N ILE A 130 -0.68 -12.10 3.87
CA ILE A 130 -0.52 -11.07 2.83
C ILE A 130 -1.84 -10.36 2.60
N GLN A 131 -2.94 -11.10 2.58
CA GLN A 131 -4.28 -10.53 2.51
C GLN A 131 -5.34 -11.56 2.87
N GLU A 132 -6.41 -11.12 3.54
CA GLU A 132 -7.59 -11.93 3.83
C GLU A 132 -8.76 -11.58 2.91
N ASN A 133 -9.60 -12.56 2.67
CA ASN A 133 -10.88 -12.44 1.95
C ASN A 133 -10.74 -11.78 0.57
N ILE A 134 -9.65 -12.02 -0.11
CA ILE A 134 -9.48 -11.55 -1.48
C ILE A 134 -10.17 -12.51 -2.45
N MET A 135 -10.97 -11.94 -3.37
CA MET A 135 -11.65 -12.72 -4.39
C MET A 135 -10.64 -13.21 -5.43
N MET A 136 -10.59 -14.52 -5.64
CA MET A 136 -9.65 -15.16 -6.57
C MET A 136 -10.37 -16.15 -7.47
N PRO A 137 -9.84 -16.42 -8.70
CA PRO A 137 -10.27 -17.54 -9.51
C PRO A 137 -9.87 -18.87 -8.86
N GLU A 138 -10.23 -19.98 -9.47
CA GLU A 138 -9.75 -21.30 -9.08
C GLU A 138 -8.21 -21.36 -9.16
N ILE A 139 -7.59 -21.93 -8.10
CA ILE A 139 -6.12 -21.95 -7.91
C ILE A 139 -5.61 -23.38 -7.98
#